data_a2b157a37939247909d4d4b5f1aeacfb
#
_entry.id   a2b157a37939247909d4d4b5f1aeacfb
#
_cell.length_a   1.000
_cell.length_b   1.000
_cell.length_c   1.000
_cell.angle_alpha   90.00
_cell.angle_beta   90.00
_cell.angle_gamma   90.00
#
_symmetry.space_group_name_H-M   'P 1'
#
loop_
_entity.id
_entity.type
_entity.pdbx_description
1 polymer ?
#
loop_
_entity_poly.entity_id
_entity_poly.type
_entity_poly.pdbx_seq_one_letter_code
_entity_poly.pdbx_strand_id
1 'polypeptide(L)'
;MCGKPTIQYLIDGLKKSRYAKDIILCTTNEQQDDTLCNIAADSDIKFYRGDSEDKLRRWLGACEKYKVDFFVNVDGDDLFFDHEIADHIFRQYDSFRPGFIDGQGYLYNDVYGISFGALKHICETKKTDSSEYVKTFFEHRLDTQKIENYDKKWIKRNIRMTLDYEEDFIFFEKVINDLQDDLSFDNIIEHIERNPSIAKINYHLEDEWKKRQSLQKEKQSEVNE
;
A
#
# COMPACT_ATOMS: atom_id res chain seq x y z
N MET A 1 12.79 3.01 13.87
CA MET A 1 13.64 1.92 13.36
C MET A 1 14.94 2.55 12.92
N CYS A 2 16.07 2.14 13.43
CA CYS A 2 17.39 2.72 13.12
C CYS A 2 17.45 4.26 13.15
N GLY A 3 16.81 4.89 14.15
CA GLY A 3 16.75 6.34 14.32
C GLY A 3 15.81 7.10 13.38
N LYS A 4 15.03 6.42 12.54
CA LYS A 4 14.12 6.97 11.54
C LYS A 4 12.69 6.43 11.73
N PRO A 5 11.63 7.26 11.57
CA PRO A 5 10.25 6.75 11.54
C PRO A 5 10.07 5.66 10.48
N THR A 6 9.27 4.63 10.76
CA THR A 6 9.05 3.52 9.81
C THR A 6 8.49 4.00 8.48
N ILE A 7 7.46 4.84 8.53
CA ILE A 7 6.82 5.43 7.32
C ILE A 7 7.80 6.23 6.45
N GLN A 8 8.91 6.74 7.02
CA GLN A 8 9.89 7.51 6.26
C GLN A 8 10.64 6.66 5.22
N TYR A 9 10.85 5.35 5.51
CA TYR A 9 11.45 4.45 4.52
C TYR A 9 10.57 4.32 3.28
N LEU A 10 9.26 4.16 3.48
CA LEU A 10 8.28 4.12 2.39
C LEU A 10 8.25 5.45 1.62
N ILE A 11 8.17 6.59 2.31
CA ILE A 11 8.16 7.92 1.67
C ILE A 11 9.40 8.11 0.81
N ASP A 12 10.60 7.78 1.32
CA ASP A 12 11.86 7.93 0.59
C ASP A 12 11.91 6.99 -0.64
N GLY A 13 11.33 5.79 -0.54
CA GLY A 13 11.15 4.88 -1.66
C GLY A 13 10.24 5.47 -2.73
N LEU A 14 9.05 5.93 -2.34
CA LEU A 14 8.04 6.48 -3.24
C LEU A 14 8.50 7.77 -3.96
N LYS A 15 9.36 8.58 -3.33
CA LYS A 15 9.96 9.77 -3.96
C LYS A 15 10.83 9.45 -5.18
N LYS A 16 11.22 8.20 -5.39
CA LYS A 16 11.98 7.75 -6.56
C LYS A 16 11.08 7.49 -7.78
N SER A 17 9.75 7.46 -7.61
CA SER A 17 8.79 7.28 -8.71
C SER A 17 8.98 8.36 -9.77
N ARG A 18 8.91 7.94 -11.04
CA ARG A 18 9.02 8.85 -12.20
C ARG A 18 7.67 9.32 -12.73
N TYR A 19 6.58 8.66 -12.31
CA TYR A 19 5.22 8.92 -12.79
C TYR A 19 4.33 9.58 -11.74
N ALA A 20 4.56 9.32 -10.45
CA ALA A 20 3.84 9.98 -9.38
C ALA A 20 4.22 11.47 -9.31
N LYS A 21 3.24 12.35 -9.48
CA LYS A 21 3.44 13.81 -9.37
C LYS A 21 3.49 14.27 -7.92
N ASP A 22 2.74 13.60 -7.07
CA ASP A 22 2.59 13.91 -5.66
C ASP A 22 2.52 12.61 -4.84
N ILE A 23 2.98 12.69 -3.61
CA ILE A 23 2.70 11.71 -2.56
C ILE A 23 1.75 12.38 -1.58
N ILE A 24 0.65 11.69 -1.24
CA ILE A 24 -0.36 12.20 -0.29
C ILE A 24 -0.51 11.19 0.83
N LEU A 25 -0.03 11.50 2.01
CA LEU A 25 -0.25 10.69 3.20
C LEU A 25 -1.70 10.90 3.67
N CYS A 26 -2.52 9.83 3.63
CA CYS A 26 -3.91 9.85 4.07
C CYS A 26 -4.04 9.21 5.44
N THR A 27 -4.38 10.00 6.45
CA THR A 27 -4.52 9.53 7.84
C THR A 27 -5.83 9.99 8.47
N THR A 28 -6.06 9.64 9.74
CA THR A 28 -7.31 9.96 10.44
C THR A 28 -7.30 11.33 11.08
N ASN A 29 -8.47 11.76 11.60
CA ASN A 29 -8.58 12.97 12.39
C ASN A 29 -8.18 12.77 13.88
N GLU A 30 -7.76 11.56 14.25
CA GLU A 30 -7.39 11.22 15.61
C GLU A 30 -6.06 11.88 16.01
N GLN A 31 -6.00 12.43 17.22
CA GLN A 31 -4.82 13.17 17.72
C GLN A 31 -3.52 12.34 17.64
N GLN A 32 -3.60 11.03 17.82
CA GLN A 32 -2.45 10.12 17.71
C GLN A 32 -1.75 10.20 16.33
N ASP A 33 -2.48 10.61 15.29
CA ASP A 33 -1.98 10.71 13.91
C ASP A 33 -1.31 12.07 13.61
N ASP A 34 -1.25 13.00 14.58
CA ASP A 34 -0.57 14.29 14.40
C ASP A 34 0.91 14.09 14.03
N THR A 35 1.54 13.05 14.59
CA THR A 35 2.92 12.69 14.26
C THR A 35 3.11 12.38 12.78
N LEU A 36 2.16 11.68 12.16
CA LEU A 36 2.20 11.37 10.72
C LEU A 36 2.09 12.63 9.86
N CYS A 37 1.26 13.60 10.28
CA CYS A 37 1.15 14.88 9.59
C CYS A 37 2.47 15.69 9.67
N ASN A 38 3.14 15.68 10.81
CA ASN A 38 4.43 16.33 10.98
C ASN A 38 5.50 15.68 10.09
N ILE A 39 5.56 14.33 10.06
CA ILE A 39 6.47 13.60 9.18
C ILE A 39 6.21 13.93 7.70
N ALA A 40 4.95 14.02 7.29
CA ALA A 40 4.60 14.39 5.92
C ALA A 40 5.08 15.81 5.58
N ALA A 41 4.88 16.78 6.49
CA ALA A 41 5.35 18.15 6.32
C ALA A 41 6.89 18.24 6.26
N ASP A 42 7.59 17.58 7.17
CA ASP A 42 9.06 17.52 7.21
C ASP A 42 9.62 16.82 5.96
N SER A 43 8.85 15.93 5.36
CA SER A 43 9.21 15.22 4.14
C SER A 43 8.83 15.97 2.86
N ASP A 44 8.26 17.16 2.94
CA ASP A 44 7.75 17.94 1.80
C ASP A 44 6.79 17.11 0.91
N ILE A 45 5.87 16.37 1.53
CA ILE A 45 4.77 15.67 0.86
C ILE A 45 3.42 16.20 1.36
N LYS A 46 2.38 15.98 0.59
CA LYS A 46 1.01 16.35 0.97
C LYS A 46 0.46 15.40 2.03
N PHE A 47 -0.50 15.89 2.82
CA PHE A 47 -1.28 15.02 3.69
C PHE A 47 -2.75 15.41 3.72
N TYR A 48 -3.59 14.42 3.98
CA TYR A 48 -5.03 14.59 4.18
C TYR A 48 -5.47 13.83 5.42
N ARG A 49 -6.30 14.48 6.24
CA ARG A 49 -6.94 13.87 7.40
C ARG A 49 -8.42 13.69 7.12
N GLY A 50 -8.95 12.51 7.39
CA GLY A 50 -10.33 12.19 7.11
C GLY A 50 -10.90 11.15 8.07
N ASP A 51 -11.94 10.47 7.63
CA ASP A 51 -12.66 9.47 8.41
C ASP A 51 -11.75 8.35 8.90
N SER A 52 -11.94 7.90 10.15
CA SER A 52 -11.13 6.84 10.76
C SER A 52 -11.51 5.46 10.25
N GLU A 53 -12.77 5.21 9.97
CA GLU A 53 -13.29 3.89 9.58
C GLU A 53 -13.45 3.75 8.06
N ASP A 54 -13.76 4.86 7.38
CA ASP A 54 -14.01 4.88 5.95
C ASP A 54 -12.78 5.31 5.13
N LYS A 55 -11.91 4.35 4.85
CA LYS A 55 -10.68 4.54 4.04
C LYS A 55 -11.00 5.12 2.65
N LEU A 56 -12.10 4.67 2.01
CA LEU A 56 -12.49 5.15 0.68
C LEU A 56 -12.95 6.62 0.71
N ARG A 57 -13.75 7.03 1.70
CA ARG A 57 -14.13 8.44 1.87
C ARG A 57 -12.92 9.32 2.20
N ARG A 58 -12.01 8.82 2.99
CA ARG A 58 -10.75 9.53 3.28
C ARG A 58 -9.94 9.76 2.01
N TRP A 59 -9.81 8.76 1.14
CA TRP A 59 -9.16 8.91 -0.16
C TRP A 59 -9.92 9.84 -1.10
N LEU A 60 -11.25 9.77 -1.14
CA LEU A 60 -12.08 10.66 -1.95
C LEU A 60 -11.85 12.12 -1.57
N GLY A 61 -11.87 12.45 -0.27
CA GLY A 61 -11.59 13.80 0.20
C GLY A 61 -10.18 14.29 -0.14
N ALA A 62 -9.19 13.40 -0.11
CA ALA A 62 -7.83 13.71 -0.55
C ALA A 62 -7.79 14.03 -2.06
N CYS A 63 -8.46 13.21 -2.88
CA CYS A 63 -8.54 13.41 -4.33
C CYS A 63 -9.24 14.74 -4.68
N GLU A 64 -10.34 15.08 -4.02
CA GLU A 64 -11.06 16.35 -4.21
C GLU A 64 -10.19 17.55 -3.83
N LYS A 65 -9.53 17.50 -2.67
CA LYS A 65 -8.67 18.58 -2.17
C LYS A 65 -7.49 18.86 -3.12
N TYR A 66 -6.85 17.81 -3.62
CA TYR A 66 -5.62 17.92 -4.41
C TYR A 66 -5.82 17.73 -5.91
N LYS A 67 -7.08 17.57 -6.37
CA LYS A 67 -7.46 17.40 -7.79
C LYS A 67 -6.75 16.20 -8.43
N VAL A 68 -6.87 15.05 -7.78
CA VAL A 68 -6.25 13.79 -8.22
C VAL A 68 -7.24 13.02 -9.10
N ASP A 69 -6.86 12.73 -10.34
CA ASP A 69 -7.69 11.99 -11.30
C ASP A 69 -7.49 10.47 -11.18
N PHE A 70 -6.28 10.04 -10.79
CA PHE A 70 -5.90 8.65 -10.58
C PHE A 70 -4.78 8.56 -9.55
N PHE A 71 -4.83 7.55 -8.72
CA PHE A 71 -3.77 7.28 -7.73
C PHE A 71 -3.46 5.79 -7.62
N VAL A 72 -2.27 5.49 -7.11
CA VAL A 72 -1.87 4.16 -6.66
C VAL A 72 -1.83 4.19 -5.13
N ASN A 73 -2.57 3.27 -4.47
CA ASN A 73 -2.48 3.15 -3.03
C ASN A 73 -1.26 2.31 -2.64
N VAL A 74 -0.65 2.69 -1.54
CA VAL A 74 0.36 1.90 -0.85
C VAL A 74 0.07 2.01 0.63
N ASP A 75 0.01 0.89 1.34
CA ASP A 75 -0.26 0.90 2.77
C ASP A 75 1.01 1.28 3.57
N GLY A 76 0.82 1.98 4.70
CA GLY A 76 1.92 2.60 5.44
C GLY A 76 2.87 1.62 6.14
N ASP A 77 2.48 0.35 6.24
CA ASP A 77 3.23 -0.78 6.79
C ASP A 77 4.10 -1.52 5.75
N ASP A 78 4.02 -1.11 4.46
CA ASP A 78 4.81 -1.66 3.35
C ASP A 78 6.13 -0.91 3.14
N LEU A 79 7.02 -0.93 4.14
CA LEU A 79 8.24 -0.09 4.18
C LEU A 79 9.16 -0.23 2.95
N PHE A 80 9.21 -1.43 2.37
CA PHE A 80 10.06 -1.77 1.23
C PHE A 80 9.29 -1.85 -0.10
N PHE A 81 8.15 -1.17 -0.19
CA PHE A 81 7.40 -1.09 -1.43
C PHE A 81 8.26 -0.60 -2.59
N ASP A 82 8.26 -1.33 -3.71
CA ASP A 82 8.97 -0.91 -4.92
C ASP A 82 8.16 0.13 -5.69
N HIS A 83 8.68 1.36 -5.77
CA HIS A 83 8.06 2.45 -6.52
C HIS A 83 7.86 2.14 -8.01
N GLU A 84 8.64 1.21 -8.58
CA GLU A 84 8.47 0.79 -9.97
C GLU A 84 7.16 0.04 -10.21
N ILE A 85 6.56 -0.59 -9.17
CA ILE A 85 5.20 -1.14 -9.26
C ILE A 85 4.19 -0.02 -9.48
N ALA A 86 4.30 1.07 -8.70
CA ALA A 86 3.42 2.23 -8.89
C ALA A 86 3.61 2.85 -10.28
N ASP A 87 4.85 3.00 -10.73
CA ASP A 87 5.18 3.51 -12.07
C ASP A 87 4.58 2.63 -13.17
N HIS A 88 4.58 1.31 -12.96
CA HIS A 88 3.97 0.36 -13.89
C HIS A 88 2.45 0.51 -13.96
N ILE A 89 1.78 0.65 -12.81
CA ILE A 89 0.33 0.87 -12.72
C ILE A 89 -0.05 2.21 -13.38
N PHE A 90 0.71 3.29 -13.17
CA PHE A 90 0.49 4.57 -13.84
C PHE A 90 0.58 4.45 -15.36
N ARG A 91 1.56 3.73 -15.90
CA ARG A 91 1.68 3.48 -17.35
C ARG A 91 0.52 2.67 -17.90
N GLN A 92 0.06 1.65 -17.17
CA GLN A 92 -1.10 0.85 -17.57
C GLN A 92 -2.36 1.73 -17.58
N TYR A 93 -2.55 2.57 -16.56
CA TYR A 93 -3.66 3.52 -16.53
C TYR A 93 -3.61 4.49 -17.71
N ASP A 94 -2.46 5.05 -18.04
CA ASP A 94 -2.32 5.98 -19.17
C ASP A 94 -2.69 5.33 -20.51
N SER A 95 -2.46 4.04 -20.67
CA SER A 95 -2.77 3.28 -21.89
C SER A 95 -4.25 2.91 -22.02
N PHE A 96 -4.93 2.58 -20.92
CA PHE A 96 -6.25 1.94 -20.97
C PHE A 96 -7.34 2.69 -20.21
N ARG A 97 -6.97 3.60 -19.31
CA ARG A 97 -7.89 4.38 -18.46
C ARG A 97 -8.94 3.55 -17.69
N PRO A 98 -8.60 2.40 -17.09
CA PRO A 98 -9.57 1.63 -16.32
C PRO A 98 -9.99 2.37 -15.04
N GLY A 99 -11.16 1.98 -14.48
CA GLY A 99 -11.61 2.50 -13.19
C GLY A 99 -10.78 1.97 -12.02
N PHE A 100 -10.36 0.69 -12.14
CA PHE A 100 -9.60 -0.01 -11.10
C PHE A 100 -8.55 -0.93 -11.74
N ILE A 101 -7.33 -0.92 -11.18
CA ILE A 101 -6.27 -1.87 -11.52
C ILE A 101 -5.95 -2.67 -10.26
N ASP A 102 -6.16 -3.99 -10.34
CA ASP A 102 -5.89 -4.94 -9.25
C ASP A 102 -4.47 -5.48 -9.36
N GLY A 103 -3.66 -5.29 -8.33
CA GLY A 103 -2.31 -5.86 -8.19
C GLY A 103 -2.29 -7.37 -7.97
N GLN A 104 -3.46 -8.02 -7.85
CA GLN A 104 -3.71 -9.46 -7.85
C GLN A 104 -3.21 -10.25 -6.62
N GLY A 105 -2.81 -9.65 -5.52
CA GLY A 105 -2.51 -10.35 -4.25
C GLY A 105 -1.38 -11.40 -4.29
N TYR A 106 -0.71 -11.58 -5.44
CA TYR A 106 0.50 -12.42 -5.55
C TYR A 106 1.79 -11.59 -5.62
N LEU A 107 1.66 -10.28 -5.65
CA LEU A 107 2.77 -9.36 -5.41
C LEU A 107 3.08 -9.33 -3.91
N TYR A 108 4.24 -8.81 -3.55
CA TYR A 108 4.64 -8.69 -2.14
C TYR A 108 3.67 -7.84 -1.31
N ASN A 109 3.04 -6.85 -1.95
CA ASN A 109 2.16 -5.89 -1.32
C ASN A 109 0.81 -5.88 -2.04
N ASP A 110 -0.28 -5.67 -1.31
CA ASP A 110 -1.58 -5.38 -1.89
C ASP A 110 -1.60 -3.95 -2.40
N VAL A 111 -1.56 -3.78 -3.72
CA VAL A 111 -1.50 -2.49 -4.39
C VAL A 111 -2.62 -2.36 -5.42
N TYR A 112 -3.24 -1.19 -5.48
CA TYR A 112 -4.33 -0.89 -6.41
C TYR A 112 -4.10 0.44 -7.11
N GLY A 113 -4.46 0.50 -8.40
CA GLY A 113 -4.65 1.76 -9.12
C GLY A 113 -6.14 2.12 -9.16
N ILE A 114 -6.51 3.34 -8.76
CA ILE A 114 -7.91 3.73 -8.63
C ILE A 114 -8.15 5.08 -9.29
N SER A 115 -9.11 5.17 -10.23
CA SER A 115 -9.52 6.42 -10.80
C SER A 115 -10.47 7.19 -9.87
N PHE A 116 -10.41 8.52 -9.90
CA PHE A 116 -11.33 9.38 -9.14
C PHE A 116 -12.79 9.05 -9.43
N GLY A 117 -13.15 8.81 -10.69
CA GLY A 117 -14.53 8.48 -11.09
C GLY A 117 -15.02 7.17 -10.48
N ALA A 118 -14.18 6.13 -10.47
CA ALA A 118 -14.51 4.85 -9.83
C ALA A 118 -14.63 4.99 -8.31
N LEU A 119 -13.68 5.67 -7.67
CA LEU A 119 -13.72 5.92 -6.23
C LEU A 119 -14.99 6.69 -5.82
N LYS A 120 -15.30 7.76 -6.51
CA LYS A 120 -16.49 8.58 -6.26
C LYS A 120 -17.77 7.75 -6.37
N HIS A 121 -17.90 6.97 -7.44
CA HIS A 121 -19.06 6.09 -7.64
C HIS A 121 -19.22 5.08 -6.48
N ILE A 122 -18.13 4.44 -6.04
CA ILE A 122 -18.19 3.53 -4.89
C ILE A 122 -18.60 4.26 -3.62
N CYS A 123 -18.04 5.42 -3.32
CA CYS A 123 -18.41 6.20 -2.14
C CYS A 123 -19.88 6.67 -2.14
N GLU A 124 -20.49 6.85 -3.31
CA GLU A 124 -21.90 7.22 -3.47
C GLU A 124 -22.86 6.02 -3.37
N THR A 125 -22.38 4.79 -3.67
CA THR A 125 -23.24 3.61 -3.80
C THR A 125 -23.05 2.54 -2.72
N LYS A 126 -21.90 2.54 -2.03
CA LYS A 126 -21.63 1.57 -0.95
C LYS A 126 -22.60 1.75 0.21
N LYS A 127 -22.95 0.62 0.85
CA LYS A 127 -23.92 0.56 1.97
C LYS A 127 -23.28 0.60 3.36
N THR A 128 -21.93 0.54 3.44
CA THR A 128 -21.18 0.52 4.70
C THR A 128 -20.25 1.71 4.81
N ASP A 129 -20.03 2.18 6.04
CA ASP A 129 -19.03 3.21 6.35
C ASP A 129 -17.66 2.59 6.69
N SER A 130 -17.55 1.26 6.82
CA SER A 130 -16.26 0.56 6.94
C SER A 130 -15.76 0.14 5.56
N SER A 131 -14.50 0.44 5.24
CA SER A 131 -13.92 0.16 3.93
C SER A 131 -12.46 -0.33 4.00
N GLU A 132 -12.15 -1.18 4.97
CA GLU A 132 -10.81 -1.74 5.16
C GLU A 132 -10.40 -2.61 3.96
N TYR A 133 -11.29 -3.48 3.49
CA TYR A 133 -11.03 -4.39 2.35
C TYR A 133 -11.45 -3.75 1.03
N VAL A 134 -10.63 -2.85 0.54
CA VAL A 134 -10.89 -2.02 -0.64
C VAL A 134 -11.27 -2.82 -1.88
N LYS A 135 -10.57 -3.91 -2.15
CA LYS A 135 -10.78 -4.74 -3.35
C LYS A 135 -12.23 -5.21 -3.50
N THR A 136 -12.92 -5.56 -2.41
CA THR A 136 -14.31 -6.08 -2.45
C THR A 136 -15.30 -5.10 -3.07
N PHE A 137 -15.01 -3.80 -3.05
CA PHE A 137 -15.86 -2.78 -3.66
C PHE A 137 -15.66 -2.64 -5.16
N PHE A 138 -14.52 -3.10 -5.69
CA PHE A 138 -14.13 -2.87 -7.09
C PHE A 138 -14.12 -4.14 -7.95
N GLU A 139 -14.02 -5.34 -7.37
CA GLU A 139 -13.78 -6.58 -8.12
C GLU A 139 -14.88 -6.95 -9.13
N HIS A 140 -16.10 -6.45 -8.96
CA HIS A 140 -17.23 -6.72 -9.86
C HIS A 140 -17.51 -5.61 -10.86
N ARG A 141 -16.67 -4.58 -10.92
CA ARG A 141 -16.83 -3.50 -11.91
C ARG A 141 -16.35 -3.94 -13.29
N LEU A 142 -17.09 -3.52 -14.33
CA LEU A 142 -16.75 -3.84 -15.72
C LEU A 142 -15.45 -3.18 -16.20
N ASP A 143 -15.04 -2.09 -15.57
CA ASP A 143 -13.82 -1.33 -15.88
C ASP A 143 -12.64 -1.71 -14.98
N THR A 144 -12.70 -2.89 -14.35
CA THR A 144 -11.60 -3.47 -13.57
C THR A 144 -10.63 -4.19 -14.49
N GLN A 145 -9.35 -3.91 -14.35
CA GLN A 145 -8.27 -4.64 -14.99
C GLN A 145 -7.34 -5.25 -13.93
N LYS A 146 -6.65 -6.31 -14.31
CA LYS A 146 -5.52 -6.83 -13.55
C LYS A 146 -4.25 -6.15 -14.00
N ILE A 147 -3.26 -6.06 -13.12
CA ILE A 147 -1.92 -5.63 -13.51
C ILE A 147 -1.37 -6.63 -14.54
N GLU A 148 -0.85 -6.14 -15.65
CA GLU A 148 -0.36 -6.95 -16.78
C GLU A 148 1.11 -6.67 -17.05
N ASN A 149 1.82 -7.63 -17.67
CA ASN A 149 3.20 -7.48 -18.13
C ASN A 149 4.18 -6.96 -17.05
N TYR A 150 3.93 -7.29 -15.79
CA TYR A 150 4.75 -6.87 -14.67
C TYR A 150 6.05 -7.68 -14.55
N ASP A 151 7.04 -7.11 -13.85
CA ASP A 151 8.31 -7.79 -13.60
C ASP A 151 8.12 -8.98 -12.65
N LYS A 152 8.74 -10.11 -12.99
CA LYS A 152 8.70 -11.34 -12.17
C LYS A 152 9.35 -11.14 -10.78
N LYS A 153 10.22 -10.16 -10.62
CA LYS A 153 10.82 -9.82 -9.33
C LYS A 153 9.78 -9.46 -8.27
N TRP A 154 8.62 -8.94 -8.69
CA TRP A 154 7.52 -8.54 -7.80
C TRP A 154 6.64 -9.68 -7.34
N ILE A 155 6.76 -10.88 -7.94
CA ILE A 155 5.98 -12.04 -7.52
C ILE A 155 6.41 -12.46 -6.12
N LYS A 156 5.41 -12.51 -5.20
CA LYS A 156 5.61 -12.88 -3.81
C LYS A 156 6.31 -14.24 -3.69
N ARG A 157 7.36 -14.28 -2.91
CA ARG A 157 8.11 -15.48 -2.50
C ARG A 157 7.81 -15.77 -1.03
N ASN A 158 8.55 -16.69 -0.42
CA ASN A 158 8.45 -16.99 1.01
C ASN A 158 9.15 -15.91 1.87
N ILE A 159 8.74 -14.64 1.64
CA ILE A 159 9.23 -13.46 2.36
C ILE A 159 8.01 -12.64 2.74
N ARG A 160 7.90 -12.24 4.01
CA ARG A 160 6.84 -11.37 4.52
C ARG A 160 7.38 -9.95 4.65
N MET A 161 6.73 -8.97 4.00
CA MET A 161 7.18 -7.57 3.91
C MET A 161 6.11 -6.57 4.36
N THR A 162 5.30 -6.91 5.36
CA THR A 162 4.36 -5.97 6.01
C THR A 162 4.67 -5.90 7.50
N LEU A 163 4.45 -4.76 8.14
CA LEU A 163 4.82 -4.47 9.53
C LEU A 163 3.61 -4.55 10.46
N ASP A 164 3.23 -5.75 10.91
CA ASP A 164 2.09 -5.99 11.80
C ASP A 164 2.48 -6.51 13.19
N TYR A 165 3.64 -7.19 13.31
CA TYR A 165 4.08 -7.88 14.50
C TYR A 165 5.49 -7.44 14.92
N GLU A 166 5.90 -7.77 16.14
CA GLU A 166 7.24 -7.46 16.65
C GLU A 166 8.34 -8.13 15.81
N GLU A 167 8.11 -9.34 15.33
CA GLU A 167 9.03 -10.07 14.46
C GLU A 167 9.19 -9.38 13.10
N ASP A 168 8.13 -8.74 12.60
CA ASP A 168 8.23 -7.92 11.38
C ASP A 168 9.19 -6.73 11.62
N PHE A 169 9.09 -6.09 12.79
CA PHE A 169 10.01 -5.01 13.16
C PHE A 169 11.46 -5.49 13.17
N ILE A 170 11.72 -6.66 13.80
CA ILE A 170 13.05 -7.27 13.85
C ILE A 170 13.56 -7.60 12.43
N PHE A 171 12.69 -8.12 11.56
CA PHE A 171 13.02 -8.40 10.16
C PHE A 171 13.44 -7.13 9.41
N PHE A 172 12.62 -6.08 9.46
CA PHE A 172 12.94 -4.81 8.78
C PHE A 172 14.21 -4.18 9.33
N GLU A 173 14.38 -4.13 10.66
CA GLU A 173 15.58 -3.58 11.30
C GLU A 173 16.84 -4.32 10.89
N LYS A 174 16.77 -5.68 10.80
CA LYS A 174 17.90 -6.51 10.36
C LYS A 174 18.29 -6.16 8.91
N VAL A 175 17.33 -6.11 7.98
CA VAL A 175 17.58 -5.78 6.58
C VAL A 175 18.17 -4.38 6.43
N ILE A 176 17.60 -3.38 7.14
CA ILE A 176 18.07 -2.00 7.10
C ILE A 176 19.50 -1.88 7.63
N ASN A 177 19.81 -2.53 8.75
CA ASN A 177 21.17 -2.50 9.31
C ASN A 177 22.20 -3.19 8.40
N ASP A 178 21.80 -4.26 7.70
CA ASP A 178 22.71 -4.97 6.80
C ASP A 178 22.99 -4.21 5.52
N LEU A 179 21.98 -3.57 4.92
CA LEU A 179 22.07 -2.87 3.64
C LEU A 179 22.37 -1.37 3.77
N GLN A 180 22.12 -0.79 4.95
CA GLN A 180 22.38 0.63 5.24
C GLN A 180 21.77 1.61 4.20
N ASP A 181 22.58 2.13 3.29
CA ASP A 181 22.18 3.19 2.38
C ASP A 181 21.53 2.70 1.08
N ASP A 182 21.68 1.42 0.72
CA ASP A 182 21.13 0.87 -0.53
C ASP A 182 19.93 -0.06 -0.30
N LEU A 183 18.82 0.54 0.07
CA LEU A 183 17.52 -0.12 0.25
C LEU A 183 16.72 -0.15 -1.07
N SER A 184 17.37 -0.41 -2.22
CA SER A 184 16.66 -0.72 -3.45
C SER A 184 15.97 -2.07 -3.34
N PHE A 185 14.78 -2.22 -3.97
CA PHE A 185 14.02 -3.44 -3.89
C PHE A 185 14.83 -4.66 -4.36
N ASP A 186 15.58 -4.51 -5.45
CA ASP A 186 16.43 -5.59 -5.99
C ASP A 186 17.49 -6.03 -4.98
N ASN A 187 18.17 -5.08 -4.32
CA ASN A 187 19.17 -5.41 -3.30
C ASN A 187 18.57 -6.04 -2.05
N ILE A 188 17.37 -5.60 -1.65
CA ILE A 188 16.64 -6.22 -0.53
C ILE A 188 16.33 -7.67 -0.85
N ILE A 189 15.76 -7.96 -2.02
CA ILE A 189 15.43 -9.33 -2.43
C ILE A 189 16.68 -10.19 -2.53
N GLU A 190 17.73 -9.70 -3.22
CA GLU A 190 18.98 -10.44 -3.36
C GLU A 190 19.64 -10.74 -2.01
N HIS A 191 19.65 -9.77 -1.09
CA HIS A 191 20.20 -9.93 0.25
C HIS A 191 19.46 -11.02 1.05
N ILE A 192 18.11 -11.00 1.02
CA ILE A 192 17.30 -11.99 1.72
C ILE A 192 17.47 -13.39 1.10
N GLU A 193 17.55 -13.49 -0.23
CA GLU A 193 17.78 -14.77 -0.91
C GLU A 193 19.16 -15.38 -0.61
N ARG A 194 20.18 -14.55 -0.49
CA ARG A 194 21.52 -15.00 -0.07
C ARG A 194 21.58 -15.38 1.40
N ASN A 195 20.66 -14.83 2.21
CA ASN A 195 20.59 -15.04 3.66
C ASN A 195 19.19 -15.54 4.10
N PRO A 196 18.78 -16.79 3.79
CA PRO A 196 17.43 -17.28 4.03
C PRO A 196 16.99 -17.29 5.51
N SER A 197 17.92 -17.17 6.45
CA SER A 197 17.61 -17.02 7.88
C SER A 197 16.88 -15.70 8.17
N ILE A 198 17.07 -14.67 7.35
CA ILE A 198 16.38 -13.38 7.50
C ILE A 198 14.88 -13.55 7.25
N ALA A 199 14.50 -14.21 6.13
CA ALA A 199 13.08 -14.48 5.84
C ALA A 199 12.40 -15.32 6.95
N LYS A 200 13.12 -16.19 7.65
CA LYS A 200 12.58 -17.03 8.72
C LYS A 200 12.22 -16.26 10.00
N ILE A 201 12.70 -15.02 10.15
CA ILE A 201 12.41 -14.19 11.33
C ILE A 201 10.89 -14.05 11.50
N ASN A 202 10.16 -13.73 10.42
CA ASN A 202 8.74 -13.39 10.46
C ASN A 202 7.84 -14.24 9.54
N TYR A 203 8.38 -14.98 8.58
CA TYR A 203 7.56 -15.70 7.60
C TYR A 203 6.59 -16.71 8.21
N HIS A 204 6.90 -17.27 9.38
CA HIS A 204 6.00 -18.19 10.09
C HIS A 204 4.68 -17.54 10.52
N LEU A 205 4.59 -16.20 10.57
CA LEU A 205 3.39 -15.45 10.92
C LEU A 205 2.43 -15.27 9.70
N GLU A 206 2.87 -15.59 8.49
CA GLU A 206 2.11 -15.35 7.26
C GLU A 206 0.77 -16.10 7.24
N ASP A 207 0.73 -17.35 7.71
CA ASP A 207 -0.49 -18.15 7.73
C ASP A 207 -1.49 -17.66 8.79
N GLU A 208 -1.02 -17.20 9.94
CA GLU A 208 -1.86 -16.60 10.97
C GLU A 208 -2.45 -15.27 10.50
N TRP A 209 -1.62 -14.43 9.90
CA TRP A 209 -2.04 -13.16 9.31
C TRP A 209 -3.13 -13.37 8.24
N LYS A 210 -2.91 -14.30 7.30
CA LYS A 210 -3.90 -14.65 6.26
C LYS A 210 -5.24 -15.11 6.84
N LYS A 211 -5.23 -15.95 7.86
CA LYS A 211 -6.44 -16.40 8.55
C LYS A 211 -7.20 -15.24 9.16
N ARG A 212 -6.49 -14.32 9.85
CA ARG A 212 -7.10 -13.12 10.44
C ARG A 212 -7.73 -12.24 9.36
N GLN A 213 -7.01 -11.99 8.26
CA GLN A 213 -7.48 -11.20 7.13
C GLN A 213 -8.74 -11.82 6.49
N SER A 214 -8.77 -13.13 6.26
CA SER A 214 -9.93 -13.82 5.67
C SER A 214 -11.19 -13.67 6.54
N LEU A 215 -11.07 -13.84 7.85
CA LEU A 215 -12.21 -13.71 8.79
C LEU A 215 -12.76 -12.27 8.82
N GLN A 216 -11.92 -11.28 8.72
CA GLN A 216 -12.34 -9.88 8.70
C GLN A 216 -12.98 -9.52 7.36
N LYS A 217 -12.43 -10.03 6.24
CA LYS A 217 -12.99 -9.85 4.91
C LYS A 217 -14.41 -10.44 4.78
N GLU A 218 -14.64 -11.64 5.30
CA GLU A 218 -15.96 -12.26 5.34
C GLU A 218 -16.98 -11.39 6.06
N LYS A 219 -16.64 -10.86 7.24
CA LYS A 219 -17.50 -9.95 8.01
C LYS A 219 -17.85 -8.68 7.24
N GLN A 220 -16.90 -8.08 6.52
CA GLN A 220 -17.18 -6.88 5.73
C GLN A 220 -18.06 -7.19 4.52
N SER A 221 -17.91 -8.36 3.89
CA SER A 221 -18.73 -8.78 2.74
C SER A 221 -20.19 -8.99 3.13
N GLU A 222 -20.46 -9.61 4.29
CA GLU A 222 -21.82 -9.81 4.81
C GLU A 222 -22.59 -8.51 5.06
N VAL A 223 -21.88 -7.43 5.39
CA VAL A 223 -22.49 -6.10 5.61
C VAL A 223 -22.80 -5.38 4.29
N ASN A 224 -22.10 -5.72 3.21
CA ASN A 224 -22.28 -5.09 1.89
C ASN A 224 -23.39 -5.71 1.04
N GLU A 225 -23.86 -6.92 1.36
CA GLU A 225 -25.03 -7.57 0.74
C GLU A 225 -26.35 -7.02 1.33
#